data_4efc16dc59b18fc067b723ef4627cf98
#
_entry.id   4efc16dc59b18fc067b723ef4627cf98
#
_cell.length_a   1.000
_cell.length_b   1.000
_cell.length_c   1.000
_cell.angle_alpha   90.00
_cell.angle_beta   90.00
_cell.angle_gamma   90.00
#
_symmetry.space_group_name_H-M   'P 1'
#
loop_
_entity.id
_entity.type
_entity.pdbx_description
1 polymer ?
#
loop_
_entity_poly.entity_id
_entity_poly.type
_entity_poly.pdbx_seq_one_letter_code
_entity_poly.pdbx_strand_id
1 'polypeptide(L)'
;MPLLASKKDHILTLTLSRPGTRNAWDEDYNEGLIRELDKATDDDDVRVVILTGDESGGAFSAGANLKKENAHTTGGAKAFVKKIRRPRRFAANFIGDFPKPVIASVNGYAIGVGAIVSLACDLIVASDKSEWRLPQVALGIIPNYGGGTRVARYAGKGMGMKLAMGFPLKAEEAFQHGIAQWLVPHAELAAKTQEIAEHIAGLPPLAVSLMKESLIRGLDIPNIQDSSLTDAYRFLVLELSKDKDEAHKAWREKRKPKFTGE
;
A
#
# COMPACT_ATOMS: atom_id res chain seq x y z
N MET A 1 -12.72 -16.78 5.43
CA MET A 1 -12.56 -15.64 4.50
C MET A 1 -11.16 -15.72 3.93
N PRO A 2 -10.94 -15.32 2.68
CA PRO A 2 -9.61 -15.45 2.05
C PRO A 2 -8.60 -14.38 2.52
N LEU A 3 -9.04 -13.33 3.19
CA LEU A 3 -8.19 -12.32 3.83
C LEU A 3 -8.15 -12.62 5.33
N LEU A 4 -6.94 -12.88 5.84
CA LEU A 4 -6.70 -13.07 7.26
C LEU A 4 -6.25 -11.74 7.86
N ALA A 5 -6.76 -11.41 9.04
CA ALA A 5 -6.40 -10.19 9.76
C ALA A 5 -5.90 -10.57 11.17
N SER A 6 -4.76 -10.04 11.57
CA SER A 6 -4.23 -10.12 12.92
C SER A 6 -3.73 -8.76 13.37
N LYS A 7 -4.04 -8.38 14.62
CA LYS A 7 -3.61 -7.11 15.21
C LYS A 7 -2.75 -7.39 16.44
N LYS A 8 -1.55 -6.82 16.46
CA LYS A 8 -0.62 -6.91 17.59
C LYS A 8 0.26 -5.66 17.64
N ASP A 9 0.51 -5.12 18.82
CA ASP A 9 1.46 -4.02 19.07
C ASP A 9 1.27 -2.84 18.11
N HIS A 10 -0.01 -2.39 17.92
CA HIS A 10 -0.43 -1.33 17.00
C HIS A 10 -0.25 -1.62 15.50
N ILE A 11 0.09 -2.85 15.14
CA ILE A 11 0.29 -3.28 13.75
C ILE A 11 -0.86 -4.20 13.35
N LEU A 12 -1.57 -3.84 12.27
CA LEU A 12 -2.56 -4.70 11.63
C LEU A 12 -1.91 -5.42 10.45
N THR A 13 -1.81 -6.74 10.52
CA THR A 13 -1.33 -7.56 9.40
C THR A 13 -2.51 -8.16 8.65
N LEU A 14 -2.59 -7.87 7.35
CA LEU A 14 -3.56 -8.40 6.41
C LEU A 14 -2.88 -9.37 5.44
N THR A 15 -3.27 -10.63 5.47
CA THR A 15 -2.67 -11.67 4.63
C THR A 15 -3.66 -12.15 3.58
N LEU A 16 -3.28 -12.04 2.31
CA LEU A 16 -4.00 -12.63 1.19
C LEU A 16 -3.79 -14.14 1.21
N SER A 17 -4.79 -14.93 1.63
CA SER A 17 -4.64 -16.37 1.87
C SER A 17 -5.57 -17.21 1.01
N ARG A 18 -5.11 -17.51 -0.22
CA ARG A 18 -5.64 -18.51 -1.15
C ARG A 18 -4.47 -19.21 -1.84
N PRO A 19 -3.65 -19.97 -1.10
CA PRO A 19 -2.42 -20.54 -1.64
C PRO A 19 -2.66 -21.44 -2.86
N GLY A 20 -3.75 -22.19 -2.90
CA GLY A 20 -4.11 -23.06 -4.03
C GLY A 20 -4.32 -22.34 -5.38
N THR A 21 -4.45 -21.01 -5.37
CA THR A 21 -4.53 -20.16 -6.56
C THR A 21 -3.44 -19.08 -6.58
N ARG A 22 -2.37 -19.23 -5.80
CA ARG A 22 -1.31 -18.22 -5.62
C ARG A 22 -1.88 -16.85 -5.27
N ASN A 23 -2.83 -16.83 -4.34
CA ASN A 23 -3.50 -15.63 -3.85
C ASN A 23 -4.17 -14.81 -4.98
N ALA A 24 -4.82 -15.51 -5.95
CA ALA A 24 -5.51 -14.87 -7.05
C ALA A 24 -6.63 -13.94 -6.53
N TRP A 25 -6.68 -12.75 -7.10
CA TRP A 25 -7.54 -11.65 -6.70
C TRP A 25 -8.96 -11.79 -7.26
N ASP A 26 -9.95 -11.53 -6.42
CA ASP A 26 -11.35 -11.40 -6.79
C ASP A 26 -12.06 -10.34 -5.93
N GLU A 27 -13.38 -10.22 -6.07
CA GLU A 27 -14.18 -9.25 -5.31
C GLU A 27 -14.11 -9.48 -3.79
N ASP A 28 -13.98 -10.75 -3.33
CA ASP A 28 -13.88 -11.04 -1.88
C ASP A 28 -12.63 -10.42 -1.26
N TYR A 29 -11.49 -10.39 -2.00
CA TYR A 29 -10.28 -9.69 -1.57
C TYR A 29 -10.49 -8.18 -1.61
N ASN A 30 -11.09 -7.67 -2.69
CA ASN A 30 -11.32 -6.25 -2.84
C ASN A 30 -12.20 -5.69 -1.71
N GLU A 31 -13.36 -6.30 -1.48
CA GLU A 31 -14.28 -5.89 -0.43
C GLU A 31 -13.73 -6.17 0.98
N GLY A 32 -13.03 -7.30 1.13
CA GLY A 32 -12.40 -7.67 2.39
C GLY A 32 -11.34 -6.66 2.81
N LEU A 33 -10.46 -6.27 1.90
CA LEU A 33 -9.39 -5.31 2.18
C LEU A 33 -9.95 -3.91 2.49
N ILE A 34 -10.92 -3.44 1.70
CA ILE A 34 -11.61 -2.16 1.97
C ILE A 34 -12.24 -2.18 3.36
N ARG A 35 -12.98 -3.25 3.70
CA ARG A 35 -13.64 -3.37 5.00
C ARG A 35 -12.66 -3.35 6.17
N GLU A 36 -11.54 -4.08 6.08
CA GLU A 36 -10.57 -4.13 7.18
C GLU A 36 -9.82 -2.80 7.32
N LEU A 37 -9.51 -2.12 6.21
CA LEU A 37 -8.91 -0.77 6.24
C LEU A 37 -9.90 0.28 6.77
N ASP A 38 -11.19 0.20 6.38
CA ASP A 38 -12.23 1.12 6.86
C ASP A 38 -12.38 1.03 8.38
N LYS A 39 -12.45 -0.20 8.93
CA LYS A 39 -12.42 -0.41 10.38
C LYS A 39 -11.16 0.13 11.04
N ALA A 40 -10.01 -0.05 10.40
CA ALA A 40 -8.73 0.42 10.91
C ALA A 40 -8.58 1.93 10.85
N THR A 41 -9.41 2.66 10.07
CA THR A 41 -9.40 4.12 10.02
C THR A 41 -9.69 4.71 11.40
N ASP A 42 -10.72 4.23 12.07
CA ASP A 42 -11.19 4.74 13.36
C ASP A 42 -10.65 3.93 14.57
N ASP A 43 -9.81 2.93 14.34
CA ASP A 43 -9.20 2.12 15.40
C ASP A 43 -7.86 2.71 15.84
N ASP A 44 -7.84 3.48 16.94
CA ASP A 44 -6.63 4.13 17.48
C ASP A 44 -5.54 3.13 17.89
N ASP A 45 -5.91 1.85 18.08
CA ASP A 45 -4.96 0.77 18.31
C ASP A 45 -4.23 0.30 17.06
N VAL A 46 -4.61 0.77 15.86
CA VAL A 46 -3.91 0.53 14.61
C VAL A 46 -3.14 1.79 14.21
N ARG A 47 -1.82 1.69 14.09
CA ARG A 47 -0.93 2.80 13.66
C ARG A 47 -0.31 2.55 12.30
N VAL A 48 -0.18 1.29 11.90
CA VAL A 48 0.40 0.86 10.61
C VAL A 48 -0.23 -0.44 10.16
N VAL A 49 -0.33 -0.63 8.85
CA VAL A 49 -0.84 -1.87 8.25
C VAL A 49 0.26 -2.56 7.45
N ILE A 50 0.40 -3.87 7.61
CA ILE A 50 1.20 -4.74 6.73
C ILE A 50 0.23 -5.49 5.83
N LEU A 51 0.46 -5.45 4.52
CA LEU A 51 -0.24 -6.28 3.53
C LEU A 51 0.74 -7.26 2.91
N THR A 52 0.45 -8.56 2.99
CA THR A 52 1.31 -9.62 2.45
C THR A 52 0.52 -10.75 1.81
N GLY A 53 1.17 -11.62 1.06
CA GLY A 53 0.61 -12.86 0.56
C GLY A 53 0.91 -14.04 1.50
N ASP A 54 0.01 -15.02 1.54
CA ASP A 54 0.26 -16.29 2.22
C ASP A 54 1.49 -16.98 1.61
N GLU A 55 2.44 -17.30 2.47
CA GLU A 55 3.75 -17.85 2.11
C GLU A 55 3.65 -19.12 1.28
N SER A 56 2.72 -20.01 1.62
CA SER A 56 2.51 -21.28 0.92
C SER A 56 2.00 -21.12 -0.52
N GLY A 57 1.52 -19.93 -0.89
CA GLY A 57 1.12 -19.59 -2.24
C GLY A 57 2.29 -19.22 -3.17
N GLY A 58 3.47 -18.91 -2.62
CA GLY A 58 4.65 -18.48 -3.40
C GLY A 58 4.43 -17.20 -4.20
N ALA A 59 3.48 -16.36 -3.78
CA ALA A 59 3.13 -15.11 -4.42
C ALA A 59 2.52 -14.13 -3.42
N PHE A 60 2.75 -12.86 -3.60
CA PHE A 60 1.93 -11.82 -3.01
C PHE A 60 0.50 -11.94 -3.56
N SER A 61 0.35 -11.88 -4.88
CA SER A 61 -0.87 -12.22 -5.60
C SER A 61 -0.58 -12.46 -7.08
N ALA A 62 -1.11 -13.55 -7.63
CA ALA A 62 -1.01 -13.88 -9.06
C ALA A 62 -1.95 -13.06 -9.97
N GLY A 63 -2.62 -12.03 -9.45
CA GLY A 63 -3.54 -11.18 -10.20
C GLY A 63 -4.96 -11.72 -10.26
N ALA A 64 -5.76 -11.19 -11.18
CA ALA A 64 -7.18 -11.52 -11.25
C ALA A 64 -7.43 -13.02 -11.44
N ASN A 65 -8.42 -13.55 -10.74
CA ASN A 65 -8.87 -14.91 -10.90
C ASN A 65 -9.64 -15.07 -12.22
N LEU A 66 -8.94 -15.47 -13.29
CA LEU A 66 -9.51 -15.61 -14.63
C LEU A 66 -10.49 -16.79 -14.77
N LYS A 67 -10.59 -17.66 -13.75
CA LYS A 67 -11.55 -18.80 -13.73
C LYS A 67 -12.94 -18.39 -13.24
N LYS A 68 -13.07 -17.25 -12.54
CA LYS A 68 -14.37 -16.69 -12.18
C LYS A 68 -14.80 -15.73 -13.30
N GLU A 69 -16.08 -15.87 -13.75
CA GLU A 69 -16.67 -14.86 -14.63
C GLU A 69 -16.51 -13.48 -14.01
N ASN A 70 -15.89 -12.57 -14.78
CA ASN A 70 -15.70 -11.22 -14.34
C ASN A 70 -17.08 -10.54 -14.22
N ALA A 71 -17.56 -10.30 -13.01
CA ALA A 71 -18.75 -9.51 -12.71
C ALA A 71 -18.71 -8.09 -13.33
N HIS A 72 -17.54 -7.70 -13.89
CA HIS A 72 -17.36 -6.42 -14.59
C HIS A 72 -18.09 -6.36 -15.93
N THR A 73 -18.36 -7.50 -16.57
CA THR A 73 -19.01 -7.57 -17.89
C THR A 73 -20.52 -7.81 -17.83
N THR A 74 -21.04 -8.22 -16.66
CA THR A 74 -22.47 -8.37 -16.46
C THR A 74 -23.14 -6.99 -16.27
N GLY A 75 -24.12 -6.65 -17.12
CA GLY A 75 -24.89 -5.41 -17.03
C GLY A 75 -24.50 -4.32 -18.04
N GLY A 76 -23.56 -4.57 -18.94
CA GLY A 76 -23.19 -3.67 -20.04
C GLY A 76 -22.50 -2.37 -19.60
N ALA A 77 -22.22 -1.49 -20.55
CA ALA A 77 -21.44 -0.26 -20.35
C ALA A 77 -22.01 0.66 -19.26
N LYS A 78 -23.33 0.77 -19.11
CA LYS A 78 -23.98 1.61 -18.10
C LYS A 78 -23.68 1.14 -16.68
N ALA A 79 -23.72 -0.16 -16.43
CA ALA A 79 -23.39 -0.73 -15.11
C ALA A 79 -21.91 -0.54 -14.79
N PHE A 80 -21.05 -0.71 -15.78
CA PHE A 80 -19.62 -0.47 -15.67
C PHE A 80 -19.30 1.00 -15.33
N VAL A 81 -19.87 1.97 -16.06
CA VAL A 81 -19.71 3.40 -15.77
C VAL A 81 -20.16 3.74 -14.35
N LYS A 82 -21.26 3.14 -13.90
CA LYS A 82 -21.75 3.32 -12.51
C LYS A 82 -20.75 2.80 -11.48
N LYS A 83 -20.04 1.72 -11.79
CA LYS A 83 -19.02 1.11 -10.92
C LYS A 83 -17.75 1.97 -10.85
N ILE A 84 -17.21 2.43 -11.99
CA ILE A 84 -15.98 3.23 -12.02
C ILE A 84 -16.14 4.64 -11.44
N ARG A 85 -17.36 5.20 -11.40
CA ARG A 85 -17.62 6.47 -10.73
C ARG A 85 -17.59 6.42 -9.20
N ARG A 86 -17.28 5.25 -8.62
CA ARG A 86 -17.09 5.07 -7.18
C ARG A 86 -15.66 4.64 -6.90
N PRO A 87 -14.67 5.53 -7.01
CA PRO A 87 -13.24 5.17 -6.94
C PRO A 87 -12.84 4.49 -5.62
N ARG A 88 -13.49 4.81 -4.50
CA ARG A 88 -13.27 4.14 -3.20
C ARG A 88 -13.69 2.66 -3.16
N ARG A 89 -14.33 2.14 -4.20
CA ARG A 89 -14.67 0.71 -4.32
C ARG A 89 -13.50 -0.17 -4.77
N PHE A 90 -12.32 0.39 -4.96
CA PHE A 90 -11.13 -0.36 -5.36
C PHE A 90 -10.07 -0.23 -4.27
N ALA A 91 -9.65 -1.37 -3.73
CA ALA A 91 -8.70 -1.43 -2.63
C ALA A 91 -7.44 -0.60 -2.87
N ALA A 92 -6.89 -0.61 -4.10
CA ALA A 92 -5.72 0.18 -4.47
C ALA A 92 -5.95 1.71 -4.35
N ASN A 93 -7.18 2.20 -4.59
CA ASN A 93 -7.51 3.61 -4.40
C ASN A 93 -7.78 3.92 -2.94
N PHE A 94 -8.43 2.98 -2.23
CA PHE A 94 -8.68 3.12 -0.80
C PHE A 94 -7.39 3.21 0.00
N ILE A 95 -6.37 2.40 -0.34
CA ILE A 95 -5.04 2.45 0.29
C ILE A 95 -4.42 3.86 0.17
N GLY A 96 -4.54 4.50 -1.00
CA GLY A 96 -4.03 5.85 -1.23
C GLY A 96 -4.72 6.92 -0.37
N ASP A 97 -6.01 6.74 -0.05
CA ASP A 97 -6.79 7.66 0.79
C ASP A 97 -6.78 7.27 2.28
N PHE A 98 -6.28 6.09 2.62
CA PHE A 98 -6.24 5.58 3.99
C PHE A 98 -5.23 6.38 4.83
N PRO A 99 -5.61 6.88 6.03
CA PRO A 99 -4.80 7.86 6.75
C PRO A 99 -3.54 7.30 7.41
N LYS A 100 -3.45 5.98 7.57
CA LYS A 100 -2.31 5.33 8.24
C LYS A 100 -1.39 4.67 7.22
N PRO A 101 -0.08 4.54 7.47
CA PRO A 101 0.83 3.88 6.54
C PRO A 101 0.45 2.43 6.26
N VAL A 102 0.59 2.03 5.00
CA VAL A 102 0.43 0.65 4.54
C VAL A 102 1.74 0.17 3.93
N ILE A 103 2.29 -0.90 4.46
CA ILE A 103 3.52 -1.55 3.99
C ILE A 103 3.13 -2.78 3.16
N ALA A 104 3.55 -2.84 1.90
CA ALA A 104 3.50 -4.08 1.13
C ALA A 104 4.74 -4.93 1.45
N SER A 105 4.52 -6.09 2.06
CA SER A 105 5.53 -7.13 2.23
C SER A 105 5.42 -8.12 1.08
N VAL A 106 6.23 -7.90 0.04
CA VAL A 106 6.10 -8.65 -1.22
C VAL A 106 6.97 -9.89 -1.18
N ASN A 107 6.34 -11.04 -0.97
CA ASN A 107 6.99 -12.32 -0.74
C ASN A 107 7.21 -13.17 -2.02
N GLY A 108 6.86 -12.65 -3.20
CA GLY A 108 6.99 -13.37 -4.46
C GLY A 108 6.30 -12.61 -5.59
N TYR A 109 5.62 -13.34 -6.48
CA TYR A 109 4.94 -12.75 -7.62
C TYR A 109 3.85 -11.75 -7.23
N ALA A 110 3.90 -10.55 -7.78
CA ALA A 110 2.86 -9.52 -7.72
C ALA A 110 2.42 -9.22 -9.17
N ILE A 111 1.31 -9.83 -9.61
CA ILE A 111 0.89 -9.81 -11.01
C ILE A 111 -0.42 -9.04 -11.17
N GLY A 112 -0.54 -8.23 -12.21
CA GLY A 112 -1.77 -7.52 -12.56
C GLY A 112 -2.33 -6.70 -11.40
N VAL A 113 -3.52 -7.07 -10.88
CA VAL A 113 -4.12 -6.40 -9.70
C VAL A 113 -3.24 -6.53 -8.47
N GLY A 114 -2.54 -7.66 -8.28
CA GLY A 114 -1.59 -7.82 -7.18
C GLY A 114 -0.44 -6.80 -7.24
N ALA A 115 0.12 -6.57 -8.44
CA ALA A 115 1.10 -5.51 -8.65
C ALA A 115 0.52 -4.13 -8.35
N ILE A 116 -0.68 -3.83 -8.84
CA ILE A 116 -1.34 -2.52 -8.65
C ILE A 116 -1.60 -2.25 -7.18
N VAL A 117 -2.03 -3.25 -6.42
CA VAL A 117 -2.30 -3.13 -4.98
C VAL A 117 -1.01 -2.93 -4.19
N SER A 118 0.05 -3.70 -4.47
CA SER A 118 1.34 -3.50 -3.82
C SER A 118 1.94 -2.12 -4.11
N LEU A 119 1.81 -1.64 -5.36
CA LEU A 119 2.25 -0.30 -5.79
C LEU A 119 1.36 0.84 -5.25
N ALA A 120 0.21 0.54 -4.69
CA ALA A 120 -0.64 1.52 -4.02
C ALA A 120 -0.29 1.71 -2.55
N CYS A 121 0.47 0.78 -1.96
CA CYS A 121 0.97 0.89 -0.61
C CYS A 121 2.02 2.00 -0.50
N ASP A 122 2.21 2.53 0.70
CA ASP A 122 3.10 3.66 0.94
C ASP A 122 4.58 3.25 0.92
N LEU A 123 4.86 2.04 1.36
CA LEU A 123 6.20 1.46 1.42
C LEU A 123 6.16 0.02 0.91
N ILE A 124 7.25 -0.41 0.28
CA ILE A 124 7.39 -1.77 -0.23
C ILE A 124 8.69 -2.39 0.31
N VAL A 125 8.54 -3.50 1.01
CA VAL A 125 9.65 -4.41 1.36
C VAL A 125 9.58 -5.58 0.40
N ALA A 126 10.61 -5.74 -0.41
CA ALA A 126 10.71 -6.80 -1.41
C ALA A 126 11.59 -7.94 -0.91
N SER A 127 11.15 -9.18 -1.10
CA SER A 127 12.07 -10.31 -1.05
C SER A 127 12.86 -10.41 -2.37
N ASP A 128 14.01 -11.04 -2.37
CA ASP A 128 14.81 -11.37 -3.55
C ASP A 128 14.06 -12.25 -4.58
N LYS A 129 12.93 -12.87 -4.18
CA LYS A 129 12.03 -13.64 -5.05
C LYS A 129 10.90 -12.81 -5.65
N SER A 130 10.82 -11.52 -5.34
CA SER A 130 9.72 -10.66 -5.78
C SER A 130 9.84 -10.34 -7.26
N GLU A 131 8.70 -10.35 -7.95
CA GLU A 131 8.61 -9.95 -9.35
C GLU A 131 7.25 -9.31 -9.63
N TRP A 132 7.26 -8.15 -10.26
CA TRP A 132 6.05 -7.45 -10.70
C TRP A 132 5.82 -7.63 -12.19
N ARG A 133 4.55 -7.82 -12.57
CA ARG A 133 4.12 -7.86 -13.99
C ARG A 133 2.78 -7.17 -14.18
N LEU A 134 2.61 -6.50 -15.30
CA LEU A 134 1.33 -5.98 -15.79
C LEU A 134 0.99 -6.58 -17.16
N PRO A 135 0.45 -7.82 -17.21
CA PRO A 135 0.24 -8.54 -18.47
C PRO A 135 -1.00 -8.08 -19.26
N GLN A 136 -1.69 -7.02 -18.82
CA GLN A 136 -3.00 -6.62 -19.33
C GLN A 136 -3.01 -6.30 -20.83
N VAL A 137 -1.95 -5.68 -21.35
CA VAL A 137 -1.88 -5.33 -22.80
C VAL A 137 -1.89 -6.57 -23.67
N ALA A 138 -1.23 -7.65 -23.24
CA ALA A 138 -1.27 -8.93 -23.93
C ALA A 138 -2.68 -9.60 -23.93
N LEU A 139 -3.55 -9.15 -23.02
CA LEU A 139 -4.95 -9.58 -22.95
C LEU A 139 -5.91 -8.63 -23.67
N GLY A 140 -5.40 -7.65 -24.44
CA GLY A 140 -6.20 -6.66 -25.15
C GLY A 140 -6.85 -5.59 -24.26
N ILE A 141 -6.38 -5.41 -23.02
CA ILE A 141 -6.86 -4.39 -22.07
C ILE A 141 -5.68 -3.64 -21.45
N ILE A 142 -5.95 -2.55 -20.74
CA ILE A 142 -4.92 -1.80 -20.04
C ILE A 142 -4.95 -2.08 -18.53
N PRO A 143 -3.82 -1.91 -17.80
CA PRO A 143 -3.82 -1.84 -16.36
C PRO A 143 -4.69 -0.67 -15.88
N ASN A 144 -5.74 -0.96 -15.14
CA ASN A 144 -6.59 0.07 -14.53
C ASN A 144 -6.05 0.52 -13.17
N TYR A 145 -6.78 1.35 -12.45
CA TYR A 145 -6.47 1.83 -11.08
C TYR A 145 -5.07 2.45 -10.95
N GLY A 146 -4.57 3.04 -12.03
CA GLY A 146 -3.27 3.71 -12.06
C GLY A 146 -2.07 2.78 -12.17
N GLY A 147 -2.24 1.51 -12.61
CA GLY A 147 -1.16 0.52 -12.62
C GLY A 147 0.12 0.99 -13.29
N GLY A 148 0.06 1.45 -14.55
CA GLY A 148 1.22 2.01 -15.26
C GLY A 148 1.67 3.37 -14.72
N THR A 149 0.71 4.22 -14.35
CA THR A 149 0.98 5.59 -13.87
C THR A 149 1.69 5.59 -12.51
N ARG A 150 1.35 4.67 -11.60
CA ARG A 150 2.03 4.54 -10.30
C ARG A 150 3.52 4.29 -10.48
N VAL A 151 3.89 3.33 -11.34
CA VAL A 151 5.31 3.07 -11.63
C VAL A 151 6.00 4.27 -12.28
N ALA A 152 5.31 4.96 -13.18
CA ALA A 152 5.87 6.16 -13.81
C ALA A 152 6.11 7.30 -12.81
N ARG A 153 5.32 7.41 -11.75
CA ARG A 153 5.55 8.37 -10.65
C ARG A 153 6.76 8.00 -9.79
N TYR A 154 6.99 6.71 -9.52
CA TYR A 154 8.15 6.25 -8.75
C TYR A 154 9.45 6.30 -9.54
N ALA A 155 9.43 5.78 -10.78
CA ALA A 155 10.63 5.44 -11.54
C ALA A 155 10.67 6.05 -12.96
N GLY A 156 9.80 7.01 -13.23
CA GLY A 156 9.73 7.71 -14.51
C GLY A 156 8.99 6.94 -15.62
N LYS A 157 8.68 7.68 -16.72
CA LYS A 157 7.85 7.18 -17.83
C LYS A 157 8.38 5.90 -18.47
N GLY A 158 9.71 5.79 -18.61
CA GLY A 158 10.34 4.63 -19.28
C GLY A 158 10.07 3.32 -18.52
N MET A 159 10.25 3.33 -17.20
CA MET A 159 9.98 2.18 -16.36
C MET A 159 8.48 1.85 -16.31
N GLY A 160 7.63 2.87 -16.21
CA GLY A 160 6.17 2.69 -16.30
C GLY A 160 5.75 2.03 -17.62
N MET A 161 6.33 2.47 -18.74
CA MET A 161 6.07 1.89 -20.07
C MET A 161 6.57 0.43 -20.16
N LYS A 162 7.82 0.17 -19.69
CA LYS A 162 8.40 -1.19 -19.66
C LYS A 162 7.47 -2.17 -18.97
N LEU A 163 7.04 -1.85 -17.74
CA LEU A 163 6.15 -2.74 -16.98
C LEU A 163 4.76 -2.85 -17.62
N ALA A 164 4.21 -1.73 -18.12
CA ALA A 164 2.89 -1.71 -18.78
C ALA A 164 2.85 -2.52 -20.08
N MET A 165 3.99 -2.64 -20.77
CA MET A 165 4.14 -3.52 -21.95
C MET A 165 4.36 -5.00 -21.60
N GLY A 166 4.25 -5.38 -20.32
CA GLY A 166 4.29 -6.76 -19.86
C GLY A 166 5.69 -7.31 -19.55
N PHE A 167 6.73 -6.48 -19.67
CA PHE A 167 8.08 -6.92 -19.26
C PHE A 167 8.12 -7.08 -17.73
N PRO A 168 8.78 -8.14 -17.23
CA PRO A 168 8.92 -8.34 -15.78
C PRO A 168 9.80 -7.26 -15.16
N LEU A 169 9.47 -6.90 -13.94
CA LEU A 169 10.26 -6.07 -13.05
C LEU A 169 10.69 -6.94 -11.86
N LYS A 170 11.95 -7.30 -11.79
CA LYS A 170 12.52 -8.11 -10.72
C LYS A 170 12.83 -7.28 -9.47
N ALA A 171 13.02 -7.93 -8.34
CA ALA A 171 13.23 -7.30 -7.04
C ALA A 171 14.42 -6.32 -7.03
N GLU A 172 15.55 -6.71 -7.61
CA GLU A 172 16.74 -5.86 -7.66
C GLU A 172 16.49 -4.59 -8.49
N GLU A 173 15.83 -4.73 -9.65
CA GLU A 173 15.50 -3.60 -10.49
C GLU A 173 14.48 -2.68 -9.81
N ALA A 174 13.47 -3.25 -9.14
CA ALA A 174 12.49 -2.48 -8.37
C ALA A 174 13.16 -1.67 -7.26
N PHE A 175 14.13 -2.25 -6.56
CA PHE A 175 14.92 -1.58 -5.54
C PHE A 175 15.83 -0.49 -6.13
N GLN A 176 16.56 -0.78 -7.21
CA GLN A 176 17.43 0.20 -7.88
C GLN A 176 16.69 1.43 -8.39
N HIS A 177 15.43 1.28 -8.79
CA HIS A 177 14.59 2.38 -9.28
C HIS A 177 13.68 3.00 -8.20
N GLY A 178 13.86 2.65 -6.93
CA GLY A 178 13.11 3.23 -5.81
C GLY A 178 11.63 2.82 -5.73
N ILE A 179 11.23 1.78 -6.47
CA ILE A 179 9.89 1.20 -6.39
C ILE A 179 9.75 0.42 -5.09
N ALA A 180 10.75 -0.39 -4.73
CA ALA A 180 10.89 -0.99 -3.42
C ALA A 180 11.91 -0.19 -2.60
N GLN A 181 11.63 0.06 -1.33
CA GLN A 181 12.52 0.81 -0.43
C GLN A 181 13.51 -0.11 0.28
N TRP A 182 13.18 -1.39 0.41
CA TRP A 182 14.05 -2.42 0.96
C TRP A 182 14.00 -3.67 0.09
N LEU A 183 15.16 -4.28 -0.07
CA LEU A 183 15.36 -5.58 -0.69
C LEU A 183 16.10 -6.48 0.28
N VAL A 184 15.52 -7.62 0.63
CA VAL A 184 16.11 -8.58 1.58
C VAL A 184 15.99 -10.02 1.07
N PRO A 185 16.83 -10.94 1.58
CA PRO A 185 16.62 -12.36 1.36
C PRO A 185 15.19 -12.76 1.78
N HIS A 186 14.59 -13.68 1.04
CA HIS A 186 13.20 -14.09 1.28
C HIS A 186 12.95 -14.54 2.74
N ALA A 187 13.90 -15.25 3.34
CA ALA A 187 13.81 -15.70 4.72
C ALA A 187 13.79 -14.57 5.76
N GLU A 188 14.25 -13.37 5.40
CA GLU A 188 14.32 -12.20 6.27
C GLU A 188 13.15 -11.24 6.07
N LEU A 189 12.31 -11.46 5.04
CA LEU A 189 11.26 -10.53 4.64
C LEU A 189 10.30 -10.21 5.80
N ALA A 190 9.79 -11.22 6.48
CA ALA A 190 8.83 -11.02 7.57
C ALA A 190 9.46 -10.23 8.73
N ALA A 191 10.68 -10.57 9.11
CA ALA A 191 11.41 -9.90 10.21
C ALA A 191 11.70 -8.43 9.85
N LYS A 192 12.16 -8.16 8.62
CA LYS A 192 12.44 -6.79 8.17
C LYS A 192 11.17 -5.95 8.05
N THR A 193 10.09 -6.53 7.54
CA THR A 193 8.79 -5.84 7.47
C THR A 193 8.28 -5.50 8.87
N GLN A 194 8.41 -6.43 9.81
CA GLN A 194 8.01 -6.21 11.21
C GLN A 194 8.84 -5.11 11.88
N GLU A 195 10.17 -5.10 11.71
CA GLU A 195 11.08 -4.04 12.20
C GLU A 195 10.64 -2.65 11.71
N ILE A 196 10.32 -2.53 10.43
CA ILE A 196 9.88 -1.25 9.83
C ILE A 196 8.51 -0.84 10.40
N ALA A 197 7.59 -1.79 10.53
CA ALA A 197 6.27 -1.52 11.08
C ALA A 197 6.34 -1.09 12.57
N GLU A 198 7.19 -1.74 13.37
CA GLU A 198 7.43 -1.36 14.77
C GLU A 198 8.04 0.04 14.89
N HIS A 199 8.98 0.38 14.00
CA HIS A 199 9.52 1.73 13.94
C HIS A 199 8.41 2.76 13.70
N ILE A 200 7.55 2.53 12.69
CA ILE A 200 6.44 3.45 12.36
C ILE A 200 5.40 3.50 13.48
N ALA A 201 5.03 2.36 14.04
CA ALA A 201 4.07 2.28 15.16
C ALA A 201 4.56 3.01 16.41
N GLY A 202 5.88 3.16 16.56
CA GLY A 202 6.52 3.92 17.64
C GLY A 202 6.57 5.43 17.42
N LEU A 203 6.14 5.96 16.28
CA LEU A 203 6.09 7.39 15.98
C LEU A 203 4.75 8.02 16.43
N PRO A 204 4.67 9.37 16.59
CA PRO A 204 3.42 10.06 16.90
C PRO A 204 2.37 9.84 15.79
N PRO A 205 1.25 9.16 16.04
CA PRO A 205 0.35 8.70 14.97
C PRO A 205 -0.29 9.83 14.17
N LEU A 206 -0.63 10.96 14.81
CA LEU A 206 -1.17 12.12 14.09
C LEU A 206 -0.13 12.73 13.14
N ALA A 207 1.13 12.84 13.58
CA ALA A 207 2.21 13.35 12.73
C ALA A 207 2.48 12.43 11.53
N VAL A 208 2.44 11.11 11.75
CA VAL A 208 2.60 10.11 10.68
C VAL A 208 1.46 10.23 9.65
N SER A 209 0.22 10.36 10.10
CA SER A 209 -0.95 10.51 9.24
C SER A 209 -0.88 11.79 8.40
N LEU A 210 -0.59 12.93 9.02
CA LEU A 210 -0.48 14.21 8.32
C LEU A 210 0.73 14.26 7.38
N MET A 211 1.83 13.56 7.71
CA MET A 211 2.98 13.45 6.81
C MET A 211 2.66 12.60 5.57
N LYS A 212 1.96 11.47 5.74
CA LYS A 212 1.44 10.68 4.61
C LYS A 212 0.55 11.54 3.71
N GLU A 213 -0.40 12.26 4.29
CA GLU A 213 -1.29 13.14 3.53
C GLU A 213 -0.51 14.21 2.78
N SER A 214 0.46 14.87 3.44
CA SER A 214 1.34 15.87 2.83
C SER A 214 2.04 15.33 1.60
N LEU A 215 2.69 14.16 1.70
CA LEU A 215 3.40 13.54 0.57
C LEU A 215 2.46 13.19 -0.58
N ILE A 216 1.33 12.54 -0.29
CA ILE A 216 0.40 12.09 -1.34
C ILE A 216 -0.23 13.29 -2.06
N ARG A 217 -0.71 14.29 -1.31
CA ARG A 217 -1.35 15.48 -1.90
C ARG A 217 -0.33 16.43 -2.52
N GLY A 218 0.83 16.57 -1.89
CA GLY A 218 1.92 17.45 -2.37
C GLY A 218 2.44 17.05 -3.75
N LEU A 219 2.47 15.74 -4.07
CA LEU A 219 2.87 15.26 -5.40
C LEU A 219 1.91 15.68 -6.52
N ASP A 220 0.68 16.05 -6.21
CA ASP A 220 -0.31 16.52 -7.17
C ASP A 220 -0.38 18.07 -7.24
N ILE A 221 0.39 18.78 -6.41
CA ILE A 221 0.49 20.24 -6.41
C ILE A 221 1.74 20.65 -7.23
N PRO A 222 1.57 21.24 -8.42
CA PRO A 222 2.72 21.57 -9.28
C PRO A 222 3.66 22.63 -8.69
N ASN A 223 3.12 23.56 -7.90
CA ASN A 223 3.88 24.63 -7.27
C ASN A 223 4.31 24.22 -5.87
N ILE A 224 5.62 24.12 -5.64
CA ILE A 224 6.18 23.73 -4.33
C ILE A 224 5.84 24.75 -3.22
N GLN A 225 5.62 26.01 -3.54
CA GLN A 225 5.24 27.03 -2.54
C GLN A 225 3.81 26.80 -2.04
N ASP A 226 2.89 26.42 -2.94
CA ASP A 226 1.51 26.09 -2.56
C ASP A 226 1.48 24.80 -1.72
N SER A 227 2.28 23.80 -2.07
CA SER A 227 2.46 22.59 -1.25
C SER A 227 3.01 22.94 0.13
N SER A 228 4.06 23.78 0.20
CA SER A 228 4.66 24.23 1.46
C SER A 228 3.67 25.01 2.35
N LEU A 229 2.77 25.79 1.76
CA LEU A 229 1.73 26.49 2.51
C LEU A 229 0.75 25.49 3.16
N THR A 230 0.35 24.44 2.44
CA THR A 230 -0.51 23.40 3.04
C THR A 230 0.20 22.64 4.16
N ASP A 231 1.51 22.45 4.06
CA ASP A 231 2.31 21.82 5.12
C ASP A 231 2.43 22.72 6.36
N ALA A 232 2.49 24.04 6.17
CA ALA A 232 2.46 24.98 7.28
C ALA A 232 1.18 24.86 8.13
N TYR A 233 0.02 24.66 7.50
CA TYR A 233 -1.21 24.41 8.24
C TYR A 233 -1.18 23.08 9.00
N ARG A 234 -0.66 22.00 8.41
CA ARG A 234 -0.49 20.71 9.09
C ARG A 234 0.48 20.82 10.27
N PHE A 235 1.58 21.55 10.07
CA PHE A 235 2.54 21.84 11.14
C PHE A 235 1.89 22.56 12.31
N LEU A 236 1.08 23.61 12.07
CA LEU A 236 0.38 24.34 13.13
C LEU A 236 -0.61 23.44 13.90
N VAL A 237 -1.28 22.49 13.23
CA VAL A 237 -2.12 21.51 13.92
C VAL A 237 -1.28 20.64 14.86
N LEU A 238 -0.10 20.18 14.41
CA LEU A 238 0.80 19.36 15.23
C LEU A 238 1.41 20.12 16.40
N GLU A 239 1.59 21.44 16.27
CA GLU A 239 2.05 22.29 17.39
C GLU A 239 1.08 22.27 18.60
N LEU A 240 -0.19 21.93 18.39
CA LEU A 240 -1.20 21.80 19.42
C LEU A 240 -1.30 20.37 20.01
N SER A 241 -0.54 19.40 19.47
CA SER A 241 -0.64 18.01 19.89
C SER A 241 0.09 17.73 21.20
N LYS A 242 -0.50 16.87 22.04
CA LYS A 242 0.15 16.38 23.26
C LYS A 242 1.38 15.53 22.94
N ASP A 243 1.36 14.82 21.81
CA ASP A 243 2.48 13.97 21.39
C ASP A 243 3.73 14.78 21.06
N LYS A 244 3.60 16.00 20.53
CA LYS A 244 4.74 16.91 20.36
C LYS A 244 5.38 17.26 21.71
N ASP A 245 4.56 17.59 22.72
CA ASP A 245 5.05 17.93 24.06
C ASP A 245 5.72 16.72 24.72
N GLU A 246 5.12 15.52 24.57
CA GLU A 246 5.71 14.26 25.03
C GLU A 246 7.04 13.98 24.33
N ALA A 247 7.14 14.17 23.02
CA ALA A 247 8.37 14.00 22.27
C ALA A 247 9.50 14.88 22.81
N HIS A 248 9.23 16.17 23.03
CA HIS A 248 10.19 17.13 23.60
C HIS A 248 10.59 16.79 25.03
N LYS A 249 9.62 16.36 25.86
CA LYS A 249 9.87 15.92 27.23
C LYS A 249 10.73 14.67 27.27
N ALA A 250 10.34 13.64 26.52
CA ALA A 250 11.08 12.38 26.45
C ALA A 250 12.52 12.56 25.96
N TRP A 251 12.72 13.45 24.95
CA TRP A 251 14.05 13.79 24.46
C TRP A 251 14.94 14.44 25.54
N ARG A 252 14.40 15.41 26.31
CA ARG A 252 15.14 16.04 27.42
C ARG A 252 15.46 15.07 28.53
N GLU A 253 14.53 14.16 28.82
CA GLU A 253 14.66 13.13 29.87
C GLU A 253 15.44 11.88 29.41
N LYS A 254 15.85 11.82 28.11
CA LYS A 254 16.57 10.68 27.50
C LYS A 254 15.84 9.34 27.68
N ARG A 255 14.52 9.34 27.60
CA ARG A 255 13.66 8.14 27.67
C ARG A 255 12.89 7.92 26.36
N LYS A 256 12.31 6.74 26.20
CA LYS A 256 11.36 6.49 25.11
C LYS A 256 10.07 7.29 25.35
N PRO A 257 9.54 7.96 24.30
CA PRO A 257 8.25 8.65 24.38
C PRO A 257 7.09 7.64 24.44
N LYS A 258 5.93 8.11 24.91
CA LYS A 258 4.66 7.38 24.92
C LYS A 258 3.61 8.22 24.20
N PHE A 259 3.43 7.92 22.93
CA PHE A 259 2.50 8.65 22.07
C PHE A 259 1.08 8.12 22.18
N THR A 260 0.10 9.04 22.19
CA THR A 260 -1.33 8.75 22.34
C THR A 260 -2.15 9.09 21.09
N GLY A 261 -1.59 9.90 20.19
CA GLY A 261 -2.31 10.40 19.02
C GLY A 261 -3.15 11.66 19.28
N GLU A 262 -3.00 12.27 20.45
CA GLU A 262 -3.74 13.47 20.86
C GLU A 262 -2.91 14.76 20.72
#